data_8b5e05891d1856028c9d384ea9abf317
#
_entry.id   8b5e05891d1856028c9d384ea9abf317
#
_cell.length_a   1.000
_cell.length_b   1.000
_cell.length_c   1.000
_cell.angle_alpha   90.00
_cell.angle_beta   90.00
_cell.angle_gamma   90.00
#
_symmetry.space_group_name_H-M   'P 1'
#
loop_
_entity.id
_entity.type
_entity.pdbx_description
1 polymer ?
#
loop_
_entity_poly.entity_id
_entity_poly.type
_entity_poly.pdbx_seq_one_letter_code
_entity_poly.pdbx_strand_id
1 'polypeptide(L)'
;MTTARTVLTIAALTLQEASRRRVLLALVALTVVLIALSAWGFSRVAAESGDATLTSGEARLTASILLNLVMFGFSLIAALGTAFLAGPTLSGETESGIALSVLARPIRRSALLLGKWLGLVAFGSGFVVVAGLAQCLVVWATVDYWPPQPAAALALLAGQTTVLLTLALLLSTAVSPMASGVVAVGLFGTTWIAGVVGGIGGSLGNEAVERVGTVSRMLLPTDGLWRGAMHGFQDPSALVQFGGADSEAFPFLSAAPLTPGYLLWAVAWVVMVGGLAVTSFQRKDL
;
A
#
# COMPACT_ATOMS: atom_id res chain seq x y z
N MET A 1 -8.90 -24.84 23.02
CA MET A 1 -8.35 -23.48 22.82
C MET A 1 -9.42 -22.60 22.23
N THR A 2 -9.58 -21.36 22.69
CA THR A 2 -10.57 -20.44 22.07
C THR A 2 -10.12 -20.08 20.65
N THR A 3 -11.06 -19.96 19.72
CA THR A 3 -10.79 -19.64 18.30
C THR A 3 -9.88 -18.40 18.16
N ALA A 4 -10.06 -17.38 19.01
CA ALA A 4 -9.23 -16.17 19.02
C ALA A 4 -7.75 -16.47 19.33
N ARG A 5 -7.47 -17.33 20.30
CA ARG A 5 -6.10 -17.69 20.65
C ARG A 5 -5.40 -18.44 19.52
N THR A 6 -6.14 -19.30 18.81
CA THR A 6 -5.62 -20.01 17.62
C THR A 6 -5.28 -19.03 16.50
N VAL A 7 -6.16 -18.06 16.22
CA VAL A 7 -5.93 -17.02 15.19
C VAL A 7 -4.67 -16.21 15.50
N LEU A 8 -4.52 -15.74 16.75
CA LEU A 8 -3.34 -14.97 17.17
C LEU A 8 -2.04 -15.78 17.11
N THR A 9 -2.08 -17.06 17.48
CA THR A 9 -0.91 -17.94 17.38
C THR A 9 -0.49 -18.12 15.91
N ILE A 10 -1.45 -18.36 15.02
CA ILE A 10 -1.19 -18.49 13.59
C ILE A 10 -0.65 -17.16 13.02
N ALA A 11 -1.21 -16.02 13.43
CA ALA A 11 -0.72 -14.71 12.99
C ALA A 11 0.74 -14.47 13.42
N ALA A 12 1.09 -14.81 14.66
CA ALA A 12 2.47 -14.69 15.14
C ALA A 12 3.43 -15.60 14.38
N LEU A 13 3.03 -16.84 14.08
CA LEU A 13 3.83 -17.78 13.28
C LEU A 13 4.01 -17.27 11.84
N THR A 14 2.94 -16.76 11.21
CA THR A 14 3.00 -16.18 9.86
C THR A 14 3.91 -14.96 9.81
N LEU A 15 3.84 -14.09 10.81
CA LEU A 15 4.72 -12.93 10.93
C LEU A 15 6.19 -13.35 11.04
N GLN A 16 6.47 -14.37 11.89
CA GLN A 16 7.80 -14.91 12.07
C GLN A 16 8.32 -15.61 10.80
N GLU A 17 7.47 -16.32 10.08
CA GLU A 17 7.81 -16.92 8.78
C GLU A 17 8.12 -15.84 7.73
N ALA A 18 7.25 -14.83 7.60
CA ALA A 18 7.46 -13.72 6.66
C ALA A 18 8.79 -13.01 6.92
N SER A 19 9.15 -12.79 8.20
CA SER A 19 10.40 -12.12 8.59
C SER A 19 11.68 -12.92 8.27
N ARG A 20 11.57 -14.22 8.02
CA ARG A 20 12.71 -15.10 7.70
C ARG A 20 12.88 -15.38 6.20
N ARG A 21 11.96 -14.93 5.36
CA ARG A 21 12.02 -15.17 3.92
C ARG A 21 13.11 -14.31 3.27
N ARG A 22 13.86 -14.88 2.32
CA ARG A 22 14.90 -14.16 1.55
C ARG A 22 14.36 -12.96 0.79
N VAL A 23 13.08 -12.97 0.43
CA VAL A 23 12.38 -11.85 -0.20
C VAL A 23 12.43 -10.60 0.67
N LEU A 24 12.39 -10.74 2.01
CA LEU A 24 12.53 -9.61 2.91
C LEU A 24 13.87 -8.89 2.74
N LEU A 25 14.97 -9.62 2.58
CA LEU A 25 16.28 -9.00 2.35
C LEU A 25 16.30 -8.17 1.07
N ALA A 26 15.65 -8.63 0.00
CA ALA A 26 15.52 -7.87 -1.23
C ALA A 26 14.65 -6.61 -1.04
N LEU A 27 13.53 -6.72 -0.30
CA LEU A 27 12.67 -5.57 0.00
C LEU A 27 13.39 -4.53 0.86
N VAL A 28 14.12 -4.97 1.89
CA VAL A 28 14.93 -4.08 2.75
C VAL A 28 16.04 -3.43 1.95
N ALA A 29 16.78 -4.19 1.13
CA ALA A 29 17.84 -3.64 0.28
C ALA A 29 17.27 -2.58 -0.68
N LEU A 30 16.15 -2.87 -1.34
CA LEU A 30 15.49 -1.92 -2.25
C LEU A 30 15.01 -0.67 -1.51
N THR A 31 14.48 -0.83 -0.30
CA THR A 31 14.08 0.28 0.57
C THR A 31 15.27 1.15 0.97
N VAL A 32 16.40 0.54 1.37
CA VAL A 32 17.62 1.27 1.73
C VAL A 32 18.17 2.03 0.53
N VAL A 33 18.19 1.41 -0.65
CA VAL A 33 18.60 2.07 -1.90
C VAL A 33 17.70 3.27 -2.20
N LEU A 34 16.39 3.10 -2.08
CA LEU A 34 15.41 4.18 -2.34
C LEU A 34 15.58 5.33 -1.34
N ILE A 35 15.79 5.05 -0.05
CA ILE A 35 16.05 6.05 0.99
C ILE A 35 17.38 6.78 0.69
N ALA A 36 18.44 6.07 0.33
CA ALA A 36 19.73 6.67 0.01
C ALA A 36 19.67 7.57 -1.22
N LEU A 37 18.98 7.13 -2.28
CA LEU A 37 18.75 7.95 -3.48
C LEU A 37 17.89 9.18 -3.16
N SER A 38 16.88 9.03 -2.31
CA SER A 38 16.05 10.12 -1.84
C SER A 38 16.89 11.16 -1.06
N ALA A 39 17.69 10.72 -0.09
CA ALA A 39 18.57 11.60 0.69
C ALA A 39 19.53 12.36 -0.21
N TRP A 40 20.14 11.68 -1.19
CA TRP A 40 20.99 12.31 -2.20
C TRP A 40 20.21 13.34 -3.05
N GLY A 41 19.01 12.98 -3.55
CA GLY A 41 18.16 13.87 -4.34
C GLY A 41 17.77 15.14 -3.58
N PHE A 42 17.30 15.00 -2.33
CA PHE A 42 16.95 16.14 -1.50
C PHE A 42 18.18 17.04 -1.18
N SER A 43 19.34 16.44 -0.94
CA SER A 43 20.57 17.20 -0.72
C SER A 43 20.97 18.02 -1.95
N ARG A 44 20.72 17.52 -3.16
CA ARG A 44 20.96 18.27 -4.41
C ARG A 44 20.00 19.43 -4.60
N VAL A 45 18.70 19.19 -4.35
CA VAL A 45 17.67 20.25 -4.41
C VAL A 45 18.00 21.37 -3.42
N ALA A 46 18.40 21.06 -2.18
CA ALA A 46 18.82 22.04 -1.19
C ALA A 46 20.05 22.85 -1.65
N ALA A 47 21.05 22.20 -2.22
CA ALA A 47 22.27 22.85 -2.70
C ALA A 47 22.01 23.79 -3.90
N GLU A 48 21.12 23.42 -4.83
CA GLU A 48 20.79 24.21 -6.02
C GLU A 48 19.86 25.39 -5.68
N SER A 49 19.01 25.24 -4.66
CA SER A 49 18.11 26.31 -4.21
C SER A 49 18.82 27.44 -3.47
N GLY A 50 20.10 27.26 -3.11
CA GLY A 50 20.87 28.23 -2.33
C GLY A 50 20.36 28.42 -0.90
N ASP A 51 19.35 27.67 -0.51
CA ASP A 51 18.73 27.67 0.81
C ASP A 51 18.85 26.25 1.39
N ALA A 52 19.61 26.10 2.46
CA ALA A 52 19.79 24.81 3.13
C ALA A 52 18.49 24.26 3.72
N THR A 53 17.50 25.14 3.89
CA THR A 53 16.15 24.80 4.36
C THR A 53 15.13 25.24 3.32
N LEU A 54 14.27 24.31 2.86
CA LEU A 54 13.20 24.61 1.92
C LEU A 54 12.08 25.39 2.61
N THR A 55 12.30 26.66 2.90
CA THR A 55 11.38 27.51 3.67
C THR A 55 10.33 28.20 2.82
N SER A 56 10.61 28.46 1.53
CA SER A 56 9.65 29.07 0.61
C SER A 56 8.49 28.10 0.30
N GLY A 57 7.30 28.62 0.01
CA GLY A 57 6.13 27.81 -0.32
C GLY A 57 6.35 26.94 -1.58
N GLU A 58 7.06 27.47 -2.57
CA GLU A 58 7.41 26.74 -3.80
C GLU A 58 8.37 25.58 -3.51
N ALA A 59 9.36 25.81 -2.67
CA ALA A 59 10.29 24.77 -2.24
C ALA A 59 9.59 23.66 -1.42
N ARG A 60 8.63 24.03 -0.56
CA ARG A 60 7.80 23.06 0.18
C ARG A 60 6.92 22.24 -0.75
N LEU A 61 6.35 22.84 -1.80
CA LEU A 61 5.59 22.09 -2.79
C LEU A 61 6.47 21.08 -3.51
N THR A 62 7.67 21.51 -3.94
CA THR A 62 8.65 20.62 -4.57
C THR A 62 9.05 19.47 -3.64
N ALA A 63 9.33 19.76 -2.38
CA ALA A 63 9.63 18.73 -1.37
C ALA A 63 8.48 17.74 -1.21
N SER A 64 7.23 18.22 -1.19
CA SER A 64 6.02 17.38 -1.11
C SER A 64 5.89 16.45 -2.30
N ILE A 65 6.14 16.95 -3.52
CA ILE A 65 6.07 16.16 -4.75
C ILE A 65 7.14 15.06 -4.75
N LEU A 66 8.39 15.43 -4.41
CA LEU A 66 9.48 14.45 -4.31
C LEU A 66 9.21 13.41 -3.22
N LEU A 67 8.69 13.84 -2.06
CA LEU A 67 8.31 12.91 -1.00
C LEU A 67 7.24 11.94 -1.48
N ASN A 68 6.19 12.42 -2.16
CA ASN A 68 5.15 11.56 -2.72
C ASN A 68 5.70 10.57 -3.76
N LEU A 69 6.62 11.00 -4.61
CA LEU A 69 7.29 10.10 -5.57
C LEU A 69 8.03 8.96 -4.86
N VAL A 70 8.76 9.27 -3.79
CA VAL A 70 9.49 8.25 -2.99
C VAL A 70 8.51 7.35 -2.24
N MET A 71 7.44 7.90 -1.66
CA MET A 71 6.40 7.13 -0.97
C MET A 71 5.64 6.21 -1.95
N PHE A 72 5.49 6.62 -3.22
CA PHE A 72 4.99 5.73 -4.27
C PHE A 72 5.94 4.57 -4.52
N GLY A 73 7.25 4.81 -4.52
CA GLY A 73 8.25 3.74 -4.57
C GLY A 73 8.09 2.73 -3.44
N PHE A 74 7.83 3.18 -2.20
CA PHE A 74 7.53 2.26 -1.08
C PHE A 74 6.21 1.52 -1.27
N SER A 75 5.18 2.15 -1.84
CA SER A 75 3.94 1.48 -2.24
C SER A 75 4.19 0.35 -3.25
N LEU A 76 5.05 0.57 -4.25
CA LEU A 76 5.45 -0.46 -5.22
C LEU A 76 6.22 -1.60 -4.55
N ILE A 77 7.18 -1.27 -3.67
CA ILE A 77 7.93 -2.27 -2.89
C ILE A 77 6.97 -3.11 -2.03
N ALA A 78 6.01 -2.46 -1.37
CA ALA A 78 4.99 -3.14 -0.58
C ALA A 78 4.08 -4.02 -1.46
N ALA A 79 3.67 -3.54 -2.64
CA ALA A 79 2.86 -4.31 -3.59
C ALA A 79 3.60 -5.57 -4.08
N LEU A 80 4.88 -5.45 -4.44
CA LEU A 80 5.73 -6.59 -4.77
C LEU A 80 5.89 -7.54 -3.58
N GLY A 81 6.14 -6.98 -2.38
CA GLY A 81 6.22 -7.77 -1.15
C GLY A 81 4.96 -8.58 -0.89
N THR A 82 3.77 -7.97 -1.06
CA THR A 82 2.48 -8.65 -0.90
C THR A 82 2.32 -9.81 -1.89
N ALA A 83 2.73 -9.61 -3.14
CA ALA A 83 2.68 -10.63 -4.18
C ALA A 83 3.51 -11.86 -3.81
N PHE A 84 4.75 -11.63 -3.38
CA PHE A 84 5.67 -12.72 -3.04
C PHE A 84 5.42 -13.36 -1.67
N LEU A 85 4.73 -12.67 -0.77
CA LEU A 85 4.41 -13.19 0.56
C LEU A 85 3.04 -13.85 0.62
N ALA A 86 1.99 -13.23 0.06
CA ALA A 86 0.62 -13.72 0.16
C ALA A 86 0.36 -14.90 -0.80
N GLY A 87 0.90 -14.87 -2.02
CA GLY A 87 0.70 -15.93 -3.01
C GLY A 87 1.10 -17.31 -2.49
N PRO A 88 2.34 -17.54 -2.04
CA PRO A 88 2.79 -18.84 -1.54
C PRO A 88 2.15 -19.28 -0.22
N THR A 89 1.54 -18.37 0.54
CA THR A 89 1.09 -18.65 1.91
C THR A 89 -0.08 -19.63 1.99
N LEU A 90 -0.94 -19.68 0.97
CA LEU A 90 -2.09 -20.58 0.94
C LEU A 90 -1.96 -21.65 -0.16
N SER A 91 -1.75 -21.22 -1.40
CA SER A 91 -1.64 -22.14 -2.53
C SER A 91 -0.34 -22.96 -2.48
N GLY A 92 0.77 -22.38 -2.03
CA GLY A 92 2.02 -23.12 -1.87
C GLY A 92 1.96 -24.20 -0.78
N GLU A 93 1.23 -23.95 0.32
CA GLU A 93 1.00 -24.97 1.36
C GLU A 93 0.01 -26.06 0.90
N THR A 94 -0.94 -25.72 0.05
CA THR A 94 -1.86 -26.68 -0.55
C THR A 94 -1.11 -27.58 -1.54
N GLU A 95 -0.29 -26.99 -2.41
CA GLU A 95 0.51 -27.75 -3.38
C GLU A 95 1.58 -28.64 -2.72
N SER A 96 2.17 -28.20 -1.61
CA SER A 96 3.18 -28.98 -0.86
C SER A 96 2.59 -30.01 0.11
N GLY A 97 1.27 -30.08 0.26
CA GLY A 97 0.59 -30.96 1.21
C GLY A 97 0.72 -30.56 2.68
N ILE A 98 1.42 -29.47 2.99
CA ILE A 98 1.57 -28.94 4.36
C ILE A 98 0.20 -28.55 4.94
N ALA A 99 -0.70 -28.00 4.10
CA ALA A 99 -2.05 -27.67 4.51
C ALA A 99 -2.82 -28.87 5.08
N LEU A 100 -2.63 -30.06 4.53
CA LEU A 100 -3.24 -31.29 5.02
C LEU A 100 -2.74 -31.68 6.41
N SER A 101 -1.44 -31.52 6.67
CA SER A 101 -0.83 -31.83 7.99
C SER A 101 -1.31 -30.87 9.08
N VAL A 102 -1.53 -29.59 8.75
CA VAL A 102 -2.06 -28.58 9.68
C VAL A 102 -3.55 -28.81 9.93
N LEU A 103 -4.32 -29.18 8.90
CA LEU A 103 -5.76 -29.45 8.99
C LEU A 103 -6.08 -30.83 9.60
N ALA A 104 -5.11 -31.72 9.75
CA ALA A 104 -5.24 -32.95 10.55
C ALA A 104 -5.52 -32.64 12.06
N ARG A 105 -5.22 -31.40 12.51
CA ARG A 105 -5.64 -30.90 13.81
C ARG A 105 -7.05 -30.29 13.73
N PRO A 106 -7.86 -30.32 14.80
CA PRO A 106 -9.22 -29.76 14.79
C PRO A 106 -9.19 -28.23 14.79
N ILE A 107 -8.65 -27.62 13.73
CA ILE A 107 -8.57 -26.17 13.53
C ILE A 107 -9.58 -25.79 12.43
N ARG A 108 -10.40 -24.77 12.68
CA ARG A 108 -11.33 -24.26 11.68
C ARG A 108 -10.56 -23.60 10.54
N ARG A 109 -10.90 -23.92 9.29
CA ARG A 109 -10.27 -23.34 8.08
C ARG A 109 -10.31 -21.81 8.09
N SER A 110 -11.41 -21.20 8.57
CA SER A 110 -11.53 -19.75 8.73
C SER A 110 -10.53 -19.17 9.73
N ALA A 111 -10.25 -19.85 10.84
CA ALA A 111 -9.26 -19.40 11.82
C ALA A 111 -7.84 -19.45 11.25
N LEU A 112 -7.51 -20.44 10.42
CA LEU A 112 -6.24 -20.53 9.71
C LEU A 112 -6.07 -19.34 8.75
N LEU A 113 -7.07 -19.08 7.89
CA LEU A 113 -7.00 -17.99 6.92
C LEU A 113 -6.93 -16.62 7.59
N LEU A 114 -7.77 -16.38 8.61
CA LEU A 114 -7.75 -15.12 9.36
C LEU A 114 -6.44 -14.90 10.10
N GLY A 115 -5.85 -15.95 10.68
CA GLY A 115 -4.55 -15.86 11.33
C GLY A 115 -3.45 -15.48 10.33
N LYS A 116 -3.42 -16.12 9.17
CA LYS A 116 -2.48 -15.77 8.10
C LYS A 116 -2.67 -14.36 7.59
N TRP A 117 -3.91 -13.96 7.33
CA TRP A 117 -4.24 -12.60 6.91
C TRP A 117 -3.75 -11.57 7.92
N LEU A 118 -4.02 -11.75 9.21
CA LEU A 118 -3.56 -10.84 10.26
C LEU A 118 -2.02 -10.76 10.33
N GLY A 119 -1.33 -11.91 10.23
CA GLY A 119 0.13 -11.94 10.24
C GLY A 119 0.74 -11.19 9.06
N LEU A 120 0.20 -11.39 7.85
CA LEU A 120 0.64 -10.71 6.64
C LEU A 120 0.33 -9.21 6.67
N VAL A 121 -0.88 -8.84 7.14
CA VAL A 121 -1.27 -7.42 7.29
C VAL A 121 -0.37 -6.72 8.32
N ALA A 122 -0.12 -7.35 9.47
CA ALA A 122 0.77 -6.78 10.48
C ALA A 122 2.20 -6.59 9.93
N PHE A 123 2.69 -7.56 9.16
CA PHE A 123 4.00 -7.47 8.52
C PHE A 123 4.06 -6.36 7.44
N GLY A 124 3.13 -6.38 6.48
CA GLY A 124 3.13 -5.44 5.35
C GLY A 124 2.86 -3.99 5.80
N SER A 125 1.87 -3.80 6.67
CA SER A 125 1.56 -2.48 7.22
C SER A 125 2.70 -1.96 8.11
N GLY A 126 3.29 -2.83 8.95
CA GLY A 126 4.44 -2.50 9.78
C GLY A 126 5.66 -2.08 8.93
N PHE A 127 5.94 -2.82 7.85
CA PHE A 127 7.01 -2.48 6.92
C PHE A 127 6.81 -1.08 6.30
N VAL A 128 5.62 -0.80 5.78
CA VAL A 128 5.31 0.50 5.14
C VAL A 128 5.39 1.65 6.14
N VAL A 129 4.89 1.45 7.36
CA VAL A 129 4.96 2.47 8.42
C VAL A 129 6.41 2.76 8.82
N VAL A 130 7.22 1.72 9.04
CA VAL A 130 8.63 1.89 9.42
C VAL A 130 9.44 2.54 8.29
N ALA A 131 9.29 2.07 7.04
CA ALA A 131 9.98 2.64 5.88
C ALA A 131 9.55 4.10 5.63
N GLY A 132 8.25 4.38 5.72
CA GLY A 132 7.71 5.73 5.53
C GLY A 132 8.12 6.70 6.64
N LEU A 133 8.16 6.26 7.91
CA LEU A 133 8.70 7.08 9.00
C LEU A 133 10.19 7.37 8.82
N ALA A 134 10.98 6.35 8.44
CA ALA A 134 12.39 6.55 8.14
C ALA A 134 12.58 7.58 7.01
N GLN A 135 11.76 7.53 5.97
CA GLN A 135 11.78 8.51 4.89
C GLN A 135 11.40 9.92 5.37
N CYS A 136 10.35 10.07 6.18
CA CYS A 136 9.99 11.38 6.75
C CYS A 136 11.14 11.97 7.58
N LEU A 137 11.84 11.13 8.36
CA LEU A 137 13.01 11.54 9.14
C LEU A 137 14.16 11.98 8.24
N VAL A 138 14.41 11.28 7.13
CA VAL A 138 15.46 11.65 6.17
C VAL A 138 15.15 12.99 5.52
N VAL A 139 13.90 13.21 5.09
CA VAL A 139 13.49 14.50 4.49
C VAL A 139 13.59 15.63 5.49
N TRP A 140 13.16 15.41 6.74
CA TRP A 140 13.33 16.39 7.80
C TRP A 140 14.81 16.71 8.06
N ALA A 141 15.68 15.71 8.14
CA ALA A 141 17.09 15.91 8.40
C ALA A 141 17.85 16.58 7.23
N THR A 142 17.37 16.44 5.99
CA THR A 142 18.06 16.96 4.80
C THR A 142 17.58 18.36 4.37
N VAL A 143 16.29 18.65 4.52
CA VAL A 143 15.64 19.87 3.99
C VAL A 143 14.71 20.56 5.00
N ASP A 144 14.69 20.11 6.25
CA ASP A 144 13.84 20.60 7.33
C ASP A 144 12.33 20.61 6.99
N TYR A 145 11.91 19.67 6.12
CA TYR A 145 10.50 19.51 5.77
C TYR A 145 9.89 18.35 6.55
N TRP A 146 8.90 18.66 7.39
CA TRP A 146 8.08 17.66 8.07
C TRP A 146 6.66 17.68 7.51
N PRO A 147 6.13 16.51 7.05
CA PRO A 147 4.76 16.44 6.50
C PRO A 147 3.72 16.89 7.53
N PRO A 148 2.62 17.54 7.12
CA PRO A 148 1.59 18.01 8.05
C PRO A 148 0.85 16.91 8.80
N GLN A 149 0.57 15.79 8.13
CA GLN A 149 -0.21 14.68 8.68
C GLN A 149 0.44 13.30 8.42
N PRO A 150 1.68 13.05 8.89
CA PRO A 150 2.43 11.85 8.54
C PRO A 150 1.77 10.59 9.07
N ALA A 151 1.17 10.62 10.26
CA ALA A 151 0.49 9.46 10.86
C ALA A 151 -0.74 9.04 10.04
N ALA A 152 -1.57 9.99 9.62
CA ALA A 152 -2.73 9.70 8.78
C ALA A 152 -2.31 9.17 7.41
N ALA A 153 -1.32 9.78 6.78
CA ALA A 153 -0.79 9.35 5.50
C ALA A 153 -0.22 7.92 5.55
N LEU A 154 0.59 7.62 6.56
CA LEU A 154 1.14 6.27 6.75
C LEU A 154 0.06 5.24 7.09
N ALA A 155 -0.98 5.62 7.84
CA ALA A 155 -2.13 4.74 8.08
C ALA A 155 -2.90 4.41 6.79
N LEU A 156 -3.03 5.38 5.87
CA LEU A 156 -3.65 5.16 4.57
C LEU A 156 -2.80 4.27 3.65
N LEU A 157 -1.48 4.40 3.67
CA LEU A 157 -0.56 3.48 2.97
C LEU A 157 -0.62 2.06 3.56
N ALA A 158 -0.73 1.93 4.87
CA ALA A 158 -0.96 0.64 5.54
C ALA A 158 -2.32 0.04 5.14
N GLY A 159 -3.35 0.88 5.03
CA GLY A 159 -4.66 0.50 4.48
C GLY A 159 -4.59 0.02 3.04
N GLN A 160 -3.86 0.71 2.16
CA GLN A 160 -3.60 0.30 0.79
C GLN A 160 -2.93 -1.08 0.72
N THR A 161 -1.91 -1.30 1.56
CA THR A 161 -1.23 -2.59 1.67
C THR A 161 -2.18 -3.69 2.16
N THR A 162 -3.07 -3.37 3.11
CA THR A 162 -4.10 -4.30 3.59
C THR A 162 -5.08 -4.71 2.50
N VAL A 163 -5.52 -3.77 1.66
CA VAL A 163 -6.38 -4.03 0.49
C VAL A 163 -5.69 -5.02 -0.47
N LEU A 164 -4.42 -4.74 -0.81
CA LEU A 164 -3.65 -5.61 -1.72
C LEU A 164 -3.43 -7.01 -1.15
N LEU A 165 -3.09 -7.11 0.13
CA LEU A 165 -2.93 -8.40 0.82
C LEU A 165 -4.22 -9.20 0.83
N THR A 166 -5.36 -8.54 1.06
CA THR A 166 -6.67 -9.18 1.06
C THR A 166 -7.02 -9.70 -0.32
N LEU A 167 -6.77 -8.91 -1.37
CA LEU A 167 -6.94 -9.34 -2.76
C LEU A 167 -6.04 -10.51 -3.12
N ALA A 168 -4.74 -10.41 -2.82
CA ALA A 168 -3.77 -11.47 -3.12
C ALA A 168 -4.12 -12.77 -2.39
N LEU A 169 -4.64 -12.68 -1.16
CA LEU A 169 -5.09 -13.85 -0.41
C LEU A 169 -6.35 -14.48 -1.03
N LEU A 170 -7.32 -13.68 -1.49
CA LEU A 170 -8.48 -14.20 -2.25
C LEU A 170 -8.00 -14.92 -3.52
N LEU A 171 -7.14 -14.27 -4.32
CA LEU A 171 -6.62 -14.86 -5.55
C LEU A 171 -5.86 -16.16 -5.29
N SER A 172 -5.10 -16.25 -4.20
CA SER A 172 -4.35 -17.47 -3.81
C SER A 172 -5.27 -18.67 -3.48
N THR A 173 -6.57 -18.43 -3.22
CA THR A 173 -7.53 -19.54 -3.09
C THR A 173 -7.95 -20.13 -4.42
N ALA A 174 -7.82 -19.40 -5.53
CA ALA A 174 -8.34 -19.78 -6.85
C ALA A 174 -7.25 -20.11 -7.88
N VAL A 175 -6.09 -19.45 -7.81
CA VAL A 175 -5.01 -19.57 -8.79
C VAL A 175 -3.69 -19.97 -8.13
N SER A 176 -2.68 -20.31 -8.94
CA SER A 176 -1.35 -20.68 -8.45
C SER A 176 -0.66 -19.53 -7.68
N PRO A 177 0.32 -19.84 -6.80
CA PRO A 177 1.01 -18.85 -5.97
C PRO A 177 1.59 -17.68 -6.76
N MET A 178 2.22 -18.00 -7.89
CA MET A 178 2.82 -16.98 -8.75
C MET A 178 1.78 -16.13 -9.46
N ALA A 179 0.73 -16.75 -9.99
CA ALA A 179 -0.33 -16.05 -10.70
C ALA A 179 -1.08 -15.07 -9.79
N SER A 180 -1.38 -15.47 -8.54
CA SER A 180 -2.08 -14.60 -7.57
C SER A 180 -1.30 -13.31 -7.30
N GLY A 181 0.02 -13.40 -7.15
CA GLY A 181 0.89 -12.26 -6.95
C GLY A 181 0.97 -11.34 -8.16
N VAL A 182 1.21 -11.92 -9.35
CA VAL A 182 1.29 -11.16 -10.61
C VAL A 182 -0.02 -10.42 -10.89
N VAL A 183 -1.17 -11.09 -10.72
CA VAL A 183 -2.49 -10.47 -10.91
C VAL A 183 -2.73 -9.35 -9.90
N ALA A 184 -2.39 -9.54 -8.63
CA ALA A 184 -2.57 -8.51 -7.61
C ALA A 184 -1.75 -7.24 -7.92
N VAL A 185 -0.47 -7.39 -8.31
CA VAL A 185 0.40 -6.26 -8.71
C VAL A 185 -0.08 -5.63 -10.01
N GLY A 186 -0.51 -6.44 -10.98
CA GLY A 186 -1.06 -5.95 -12.24
C GLY A 186 -2.32 -5.09 -12.02
N LEU A 187 -3.25 -5.55 -11.17
CA LEU A 187 -4.43 -4.78 -10.80
C LEU A 187 -4.09 -3.50 -10.04
N PHE A 188 -3.10 -3.54 -9.13
CA PHE A 188 -2.59 -2.35 -8.46
C PHE A 188 -2.09 -1.31 -9.47
N GLY A 189 -1.22 -1.72 -10.41
CA GLY A 189 -0.70 -0.83 -11.45
C GLY A 189 -1.80 -0.29 -12.37
N THR A 190 -2.73 -1.15 -12.78
CA THR A 190 -3.86 -0.76 -13.64
C THR A 190 -4.77 0.27 -12.96
N THR A 191 -5.08 0.08 -11.68
CA THR A 191 -5.92 1.04 -10.94
C THR A 191 -5.23 2.38 -10.74
N TRP A 192 -3.91 2.37 -10.50
CA TRP A 192 -3.13 3.60 -10.41
C TRP A 192 -3.12 4.35 -11.75
N ILE A 193 -2.84 3.66 -12.87
CA ILE A 193 -2.89 4.26 -14.22
C ILE A 193 -4.29 4.80 -14.51
N ALA A 194 -5.35 4.05 -14.22
CA ALA A 194 -6.71 4.49 -14.41
C ALA A 194 -7.04 5.73 -13.55
N GLY A 195 -6.50 5.81 -12.34
CA GLY A 195 -6.62 6.98 -11.45
C GLY A 195 -5.94 8.22 -12.04
N VAL A 196 -4.74 8.07 -12.62
CA VAL A 196 -4.01 9.15 -13.33
C VAL A 196 -4.79 9.59 -14.56
N VAL A 197 -5.23 8.65 -15.39
CA VAL A 197 -6.04 8.93 -16.60
C VAL A 197 -7.34 9.66 -16.21
N GLY A 198 -8.01 9.25 -15.13
CA GLY A 198 -9.20 9.92 -14.63
C GLY A 198 -8.93 11.36 -14.16
N GLY A 199 -7.78 11.61 -13.51
CA GLY A 199 -7.35 12.96 -13.12
C GLY A 199 -7.12 13.87 -14.34
N ILE A 200 -6.45 13.35 -15.37
CA ILE A 200 -6.28 14.06 -16.66
C ILE A 200 -7.64 14.32 -17.33
N GLY A 201 -8.56 13.35 -17.29
CA GLY A 201 -9.92 13.51 -17.80
C GLY A 201 -10.67 14.66 -17.14
N GLY A 202 -10.56 14.76 -15.80
CA GLY A 202 -11.16 15.84 -15.02
C GLY A 202 -10.59 17.22 -15.40
N SER A 203 -9.28 17.37 -15.54
CA SER A 203 -8.64 18.63 -15.93
C SER A 203 -9.00 19.07 -17.37
N LEU A 204 -9.27 18.10 -18.26
CA LEU A 204 -9.72 18.37 -19.65
C LEU A 204 -11.24 18.52 -19.78
N GLY A 205 -12.01 18.42 -18.67
CA GLY A 205 -13.46 18.47 -18.69
C GLY A 205 -14.13 17.27 -19.40
N ASN A 206 -13.42 16.14 -19.54
CA ASN A 206 -13.93 14.94 -20.19
C ASN A 206 -14.49 13.96 -19.16
N GLU A 207 -15.78 14.04 -18.88
CA GLU A 207 -16.47 13.20 -17.92
C GLU A 207 -16.32 11.68 -18.17
N ALA A 208 -16.25 11.25 -19.44
CA ALA A 208 -16.12 9.83 -19.75
C ALA A 208 -14.79 9.27 -19.27
N VAL A 209 -13.71 10.03 -19.46
CA VAL A 209 -12.35 9.68 -19.01
C VAL A 209 -12.25 9.80 -17.50
N GLU A 210 -12.84 10.81 -16.86
CA GLU A 210 -12.88 10.98 -15.42
C GLU A 210 -13.59 9.79 -14.73
N ARG A 211 -14.68 9.31 -15.31
CA ARG A 211 -15.43 8.13 -14.82
C ARG A 211 -14.57 6.86 -14.79
N VAL A 212 -13.59 6.69 -15.69
CA VAL A 212 -12.67 5.56 -15.67
C VAL A 212 -11.90 5.52 -14.34
N GLY A 213 -11.37 6.66 -13.90
CA GLY A 213 -10.68 6.77 -12.61
C GLY A 213 -11.61 6.49 -11.43
N THR A 214 -12.83 7.06 -11.46
CA THR A 214 -13.81 6.87 -10.37
C THR A 214 -14.24 5.40 -10.23
N VAL A 215 -14.58 4.74 -11.34
CA VAL A 215 -14.97 3.31 -11.34
C VAL A 215 -13.81 2.44 -10.86
N SER A 216 -12.59 2.70 -11.34
CA SER A 216 -11.40 1.97 -10.93
C SER A 216 -11.15 2.05 -9.41
N ARG A 217 -11.29 3.23 -8.81
CA ARG A 217 -11.17 3.44 -7.35
C ARG A 217 -12.25 2.71 -6.56
N MET A 218 -13.45 2.58 -7.11
CA MET A 218 -14.53 1.81 -6.47
C MET A 218 -14.30 0.30 -6.56
N LEU A 219 -13.75 -0.19 -7.65
CA LEU A 219 -13.44 -1.61 -7.84
C LEU A 219 -12.28 -2.07 -6.95
N LEU A 220 -11.21 -1.29 -6.87
CA LEU A 220 -10.06 -1.58 -6.03
C LEU A 220 -9.59 -0.29 -5.35
N PRO A 221 -9.82 -0.11 -4.04
CA PRO A 221 -9.63 1.17 -3.35
C PRO A 221 -8.16 1.53 -3.06
N THR A 222 -7.21 0.99 -3.82
CA THR A 222 -5.77 1.28 -3.64
C THR A 222 -5.39 2.69 -4.07
N ASP A 223 -5.88 3.16 -5.24
CA ASP A 223 -5.56 4.50 -5.75
C ASP A 223 -6.18 5.62 -4.88
N GLY A 224 -7.41 5.42 -4.40
CA GLY A 224 -8.04 6.41 -3.51
C GLY A 224 -7.32 6.53 -2.16
N LEU A 225 -6.91 5.39 -1.55
CA LEU A 225 -6.11 5.41 -0.32
C LEU A 225 -4.74 6.06 -0.56
N TRP A 226 -4.11 5.82 -1.71
CA TRP A 226 -2.89 6.48 -2.14
C TRP A 226 -3.06 8.00 -2.25
N ARG A 227 -4.10 8.48 -2.92
CA ARG A 227 -4.40 9.92 -3.03
C ARG A 227 -4.62 10.57 -1.68
N GLY A 228 -5.33 9.90 -0.78
CA GLY A 228 -5.48 10.36 0.60
C GLY A 228 -4.14 10.46 1.35
N ALA A 229 -3.24 9.48 1.16
CA ALA A 229 -1.90 9.51 1.74
C ALA A 229 -1.06 10.68 1.19
N MET A 230 -1.08 10.90 -0.14
CA MET A 230 -0.43 12.04 -0.78
C MET A 230 -0.87 13.37 -0.17
N HIS A 231 -2.19 13.55 0.00
CA HIS A 231 -2.73 14.77 0.63
C HIS A 231 -2.18 14.98 2.05
N GLY A 232 -2.00 13.91 2.83
CA GLY A 232 -1.43 14.00 4.18
C GLY A 232 0.07 14.30 4.23
N PHE A 233 0.80 14.00 3.16
CA PHE A 233 2.23 14.34 3.04
C PHE A 233 2.47 15.74 2.45
N GLN A 234 1.48 16.37 1.82
CA GLN A 234 1.59 17.66 1.17
C GLN A 234 1.33 18.81 2.13
N ASP A 235 1.95 19.95 1.86
CA ASP A 235 1.60 21.21 2.50
C ASP A 235 0.36 21.83 1.78
N PRO A 236 -0.82 21.86 2.44
CA PRO A 236 -2.04 22.37 1.80
C PRO A 236 -1.92 23.84 1.38
N SER A 237 -1.18 24.67 2.14
CA SER A 237 -1.01 26.08 1.85
C SER A 237 -0.15 26.28 0.61
N ALA A 238 0.93 25.53 0.48
CA ALA A 238 1.78 25.53 -0.69
C ALA A 238 1.04 25.03 -1.94
N LEU A 239 0.21 23.98 -1.79
CA LEU A 239 -0.60 23.44 -2.88
C LEU A 239 -1.62 24.49 -3.42
N VAL A 240 -2.32 25.18 -2.55
CA VAL A 240 -3.29 26.21 -2.95
C VAL A 240 -2.60 27.40 -3.63
N GLN A 241 -1.44 27.81 -3.14
CA GLN A 241 -0.73 28.99 -3.64
C GLN A 241 0.04 28.73 -4.94
N PHE A 242 0.63 27.53 -5.10
CA PHE A 242 1.56 27.23 -6.18
C PHE A 242 1.13 26.04 -7.06
N GLY A 243 0.14 25.25 -6.64
CA GLY A 243 -0.28 24.02 -7.34
C GLY A 243 -1.00 24.25 -8.67
N GLY A 244 -1.61 25.42 -8.87
CA GLY A 244 -2.38 25.73 -10.09
C GLY A 244 -3.68 24.94 -10.25
N ALA A 245 -4.45 25.26 -11.28
CA ALA A 245 -5.75 24.62 -11.59
C ALA A 245 -5.59 23.15 -12.05
N ASP A 246 -4.45 22.79 -12.63
CA ASP A 246 -4.17 21.46 -13.18
C ASP A 246 -3.49 20.52 -12.18
N SER A 247 -3.42 20.87 -10.91
CA SER A 247 -2.74 20.07 -9.88
C SER A 247 -3.31 18.65 -9.74
N GLU A 248 -4.60 18.44 -10.06
CA GLU A 248 -5.23 17.11 -10.03
C GLU A 248 -4.80 16.18 -11.17
N ALA A 249 -4.34 16.75 -12.30
CA ALA A 249 -3.79 15.98 -13.41
C ALA A 249 -2.38 15.44 -13.10
N PHE A 250 -1.69 16.04 -12.13
CA PHE A 250 -0.35 15.60 -11.78
C PHE A 250 -0.40 14.35 -10.89
N PRO A 251 0.31 13.24 -11.25
CA PRO A 251 0.15 11.93 -10.60
C PRO A 251 0.56 11.90 -9.13
N PHE A 252 1.35 12.87 -8.67
CA PHE A 252 1.91 12.94 -7.31
C PHE A 252 1.40 14.14 -6.51
N LEU A 253 0.28 14.74 -6.96
CA LEU A 253 -0.45 15.76 -6.22
C LEU A 253 -1.89 15.30 -5.96
N SER A 254 -2.45 15.70 -4.82
CA SER A 254 -3.84 15.46 -4.45
C SER A 254 -4.43 16.70 -3.79
N ALA A 255 -5.35 17.37 -4.49
CA ALA A 255 -5.95 18.63 -4.02
C ALA A 255 -6.91 18.41 -2.86
N ALA A 256 -7.61 17.27 -2.80
CA ALA A 256 -8.65 17.03 -1.82
C ALA A 256 -8.28 15.93 -0.81
N PRO A 257 -8.66 16.10 0.48
CA PRO A 257 -8.53 15.04 1.47
C PRO A 257 -9.47 13.88 1.15
N LEU A 258 -9.12 12.70 1.65
CA LEU A 258 -9.96 11.52 1.51
C LEU A 258 -11.24 11.66 2.33
N THR A 259 -12.40 11.41 1.71
CA THR A 259 -13.68 11.50 2.40
C THR A 259 -13.88 10.35 3.38
N PRO A 260 -14.52 10.58 4.56
CA PRO A 260 -14.84 9.49 5.50
C PRO A 260 -15.70 8.38 4.86
N GLY A 261 -16.59 8.74 3.92
CA GLY A 261 -17.39 7.77 3.18
C GLY A 261 -16.55 6.81 2.35
N TYR A 262 -15.46 7.29 1.76
CA TYR A 262 -14.54 6.43 1.02
C TYR A 262 -13.74 5.50 1.94
N LEU A 263 -13.37 5.97 3.14
CA LEU A 263 -12.72 5.11 4.14
C LEU A 263 -13.64 3.97 4.57
N LEU A 264 -14.92 4.27 4.81
CA LEU A 264 -15.93 3.25 5.13
C LEU A 264 -16.07 2.24 3.97
N TRP A 265 -16.07 2.73 2.72
CA TRP A 265 -16.08 1.87 1.55
C TRP A 265 -14.85 0.96 1.50
N ALA A 266 -13.64 1.49 1.71
CA ALA A 266 -12.41 0.69 1.71
C ALA A 266 -12.44 -0.41 2.80
N VAL A 267 -12.94 -0.10 3.99
CA VAL A 267 -13.13 -1.10 5.07
C VAL A 267 -14.18 -2.14 4.67
N ALA A 268 -15.33 -1.71 4.15
CA ALA A 268 -16.37 -2.62 3.68
C ALA A 268 -15.85 -3.56 2.57
N TRP A 269 -15.04 -3.01 1.65
CA TRP A 269 -14.38 -3.78 0.60
C TRP A 269 -13.46 -4.86 1.16
N VAL A 270 -12.60 -4.53 2.13
CA VAL A 270 -11.71 -5.50 2.80
C VAL A 270 -12.51 -6.61 3.48
N VAL A 271 -13.60 -6.25 4.17
CA VAL A 271 -14.47 -7.23 4.85
C VAL A 271 -15.16 -8.14 3.83
N MET A 272 -15.68 -7.57 2.75
CA MET A 272 -16.35 -8.32 1.69
C MET A 272 -15.40 -9.28 0.98
N VAL A 273 -14.26 -8.79 0.53
CA VAL A 273 -13.26 -9.60 -0.19
C VAL A 273 -12.60 -10.63 0.74
N GLY A 274 -12.34 -10.27 1.99
CA GLY A 274 -11.88 -11.19 3.03
C GLY A 274 -12.92 -12.29 3.31
N GLY A 275 -14.20 -11.95 3.38
CA GLY A 275 -15.30 -12.90 3.48
C GLY A 275 -15.38 -13.86 2.28
N LEU A 276 -15.21 -13.34 1.06
CA LEU A 276 -15.12 -14.15 -0.15
C LEU A 276 -13.91 -15.10 -0.11
N ALA A 277 -12.75 -14.65 0.39
CA ALA A 277 -11.58 -15.49 0.55
C ALA A 277 -11.85 -16.65 1.54
N VAL A 278 -12.52 -16.36 2.66
CA VAL A 278 -12.90 -17.39 3.65
C VAL A 278 -13.84 -18.41 3.03
N THR A 279 -14.90 -17.98 2.34
CA THR A 279 -15.88 -18.88 1.73
C THR A 279 -15.28 -19.71 0.58
N SER A 280 -14.43 -19.09 -0.24
CA SER A 280 -13.71 -19.78 -1.31
C SER A 280 -12.79 -20.87 -0.74
N PHE A 281 -12.04 -20.56 0.32
CA PHE A 281 -11.15 -21.52 0.97
C PHE A 281 -11.89 -22.68 1.66
N GLN A 282 -13.09 -22.41 2.23
CA GLN A 282 -13.91 -23.44 2.86
C GLN A 282 -14.46 -24.46 1.86
N ARG A 283 -14.75 -24.01 0.63
CA ARG A 283 -15.30 -24.86 -0.45
C ARG A 283 -14.25 -25.63 -1.24
N LYS A 284 -12.95 -25.34 -1.02
CA LYS A 284 -11.88 -26.02 -1.73
C LYS A 284 -11.72 -27.44 -1.18
N ASP A 285 -11.83 -28.45 -2.05
CA ASP A 285 -11.49 -29.82 -1.74
C ASP A 285 -9.97 -29.89 -1.57
N LEU A 286 -9.53 -30.28 -0.37
CA LEU A 286 -8.12 -30.39 0.03
C LEU A 286 -7.76 -31.84 0.25
#